data_0cb652f8f8962f15e7e1f55d6d8c771f
#
_entry.id   0cb652f8f8962f15e7e1f55d6d8c771f
#
_cell.length_a   1.000
_cell.length_b   1.000
_cell.length_c   1.000
_cell.angle_alpha   90.00
_cell.angle_beta   90.00
_cell.angle_gamma   90.00
#
_symmetry.space_group_name_H-M   'P 1'
#
loop_
_entity.id
_entity.type
_entity.pdbx_description
1 polymer ?
#
loop_
_entity_poly.entity_id
_entity_poly.type
_entity_poly.pdbx_seq_one_letter_code
_entity_poly.pdbx_strand_id
1 'polypeptide(L)'
;QSTIDVFETRSNQFGKEILDDYFEQVHRKEKYSINDLLIIRLYLEHIRDRDTDATIYHYFSSLVTHLPNQQEVMDSKELFILRDVILISIGILGDREDYEKIPSLFDALDKIMFLTQDFQKKPILNLLKWKYELHVNKNRDAAQSYFEEATLFAKLIGNDYLVHKIKEDWEEDSRL
;
A
#
# COMPACT_ATOMS: atom_id res chain seq x y z
N GLN A 1 6.64 -36.57 -7.25
CA GLN A 1 7.08 -35.19 -7.37
C GLN A 1 8.30 -35.13 -8.30
N SER A 2 8.30 -34.26 -9.30
CA SER A 2 9.42 -34.14 -10.24
C SER A 2 10.65 -33.51 -9.56
N THR A 3 11.83 -33.78 -10.08
CA THR A 3 13.08 -33.18 -9.58
C THR A 3 13.06 -31.66 -9.74
N ILE A 4 12.42 -31.14 -10.79
CA ILE A 4 12.23 -29.70 -11.04
C ILE A 4 11.37 -29.07 -9.95
N ASP A 5 10.24 -29.70 -9.59
CA ASP A 5 9.35 -29.19 -8.53
C ASP A 5 10.07 -29.11 -7.18
N VAL A 6 10.89 -30.10 -6.85
CA VAL A 6 11.69 -30.10 -5.61
C VAL A 6 12.72 -28.97 -5.62
N PHE A 7 13.38 -28.74 -6.75
CA PHE A 7 14.36 -27.66 -6.89
C PHE A 7 13.72 -26.28 -6.77
N GLU A 8 12.62 -26.05 -7.46
CA GLU A 8 11.87 -24.78 -7.37
C GLU A 8 11.38 -24.52 -5.96
N THR A 9 10.83 -25.52 -5.28
CA THR A 9 10.35 -25.40 -3.89
C THR A 9 11.50 -25.00 -2.95
N ARG A 10 12.67 -25.63 -3.08
CA ARG A 10 13.86 -25.32 -2.26
C ARG A 10 14.40 -23.93 -2.57
N SER A 11 14.46 -23.54 -3.84
CA SER A 11 14.92 -22.22 -4.27
C SER A 11 13.99 -21.12 -3.71
N ASN A 12 12.68 -21.32 -3.79
CA ASN A 12 11.69 -20.39 -3.25
C ASN A 12 11.78 -20.27 -1.72
N GLN A 13 11.97 -21.38 -1.00
CA GLN A 13 12.14 -21.39 0.44
C GLN A 13 13.42 -20.66 0.86
N PHE A 14 14.53 -20.90 0.16
CA PHE A 14 15.79 -20.20 0.43
C PHE A 14 15.67 -18.69 0.20
N GLY A 15 15.04 -18.29 -0.89
CA GLY A 15 14.77 -16.88 -1.18
C GLY A 15 13.89 -16.23 -0.10
N LYS A 16 12.87 -16.94 0.39
CA LYS A 16 12.01 -16.48 1.47
C LYS A 16 12.81 -16.28 2.77
N GLU A 17 13.68 -17.20 3.13
CA GLU A 17 14.50 -17.11 4.36
C GLU A 17 15.43 -15.88 4.30
N ILE A 18 16.05 -15.62 3.15
CA ILE A 18 16.89 -14.43 2.94
C ILE A 18 16.07 -13.16 3.09
N LEU A 19 14.87 -13.11 2.50
CA LEU A 19 13.98 -11.94 2.59
C LEU A 19 13.46 -11.73 4.02
N ASP A 20 13.13 -12.80 4.74
CA ASP A 20 12.72 -12.74 6.14
C ASP A 20 13.84 -12.15 7.01
N ASP A 21 15.08 -12.61 6.84
CA ASP A 21 16.25 -12.08 7.58
C ASP A 21 16.50 -10.61 7.25
N TYR A 22 16.41 -10.23 5.98
CA TYR A 22 16.56 -8.83 5.57
C TYR A 22 15.47 -7.95 6.19
N PHE A 23 14.22 -8.41 6.15
CA PHE A 23 13.09 -7.68 6.68
C PHE A 23 13.19 -7.48 8.20
N GLU A 24 13.68 -8.50 8.92
CA GLU A 24 13.98 -8.39 10.35
C GLU A 24 14.97 -7.26 10.65
N GLN A 25 15.97 -7.09 9.79
CA GLN A 25 16.96 -6.01 9.96
C GLN A 25 16.42 -4.65 9.57
N VAL A 26 15.73 -4.57 8.42
CA VAL A 26 15.32 -3.30 7.84
C VAL A 26 14.20 -2.60 8.60
N HIS A 27 13.29 -3.37 9.24
CA HIS A 27 12.17 -2.75 9.97
C HIS A 27 12.61 -1.86 11.13
N ARG A 28 13.85 -2.04 11.60
CA ARG A 28 14.43 -1.26 12.70
C ARG A 28 15.06 0.05 12.24
N LYS A 29 15.29 0.23 10.94
CA LYS A 29 15.90 1.45 10.41
C LYS A 29 14.92 2.61 10.48
N GLU A 30 15.44 3.79 10.79
CA GLU A 30 14.68 5.03 10.75
C GLU A 30 14.61 5.64 9.34
N LYS A 31 15.62 5.37 8.50
CA LYS A 31 15.69 5.84 7.12
C LYS A 31 15.96 4.68 6.16
N TYR A 32 15.26 4.68 5.03
CA TYR A 32 15.35 3.65 4.02
C TYR A 32 16.08 4.16 2.78
N SER A 33 17.05 3.39 2.30
CA SER A 33 17.67 3.61 1.00
C SER A 33 16.73 3.14 -0.12
N ILE A 34 17.05 3.49 -1.37
CA ILE A 34 16.30 2.99 -2.53
C ILE A 34 16.31 1.46 -2.59
N ASN A 35 17.43 0.83 -2.28
CA ASN A 35 17.53 -0.63 -2.23
C ASN A 35 16.66 -1.22 -1.13
N ASP A 36 16.63 -0.60 0.05
CA ASP A 36 15.72 -0.99 1.13
C ASP A 36 14.27 -0.95 0.66
N LEU A 37 13.84 0.14 0.04
CA LEU A 37 12.47 0.30 -0.46
C LEU A 37 12.10 -0.74 -1.53
N LEU A 38 13.03 -1.06 -2.45
CA LEU A 38 12.80 -2.07 -3.48
C LEU A 38 12.61 -3.47 -2.87
N ILE A 39 13.43 -3.81 -1.89
CA ILE A 39 13.33 -5.10 -1.20
C ILE A 39 12.09 -5.15 -0.31
N ILE A 40 11.77 -4.07 0.38
CA ILE A 40 10.53 -3.95 1.16
C ILE A 40 9.32 -4.16 0.26
N ARG A 41 9.27 -3.49 -0.90
CA ARG A 41 8.16 -3.64 -1.85
C ARG A 41 7.99 -5.09 -2.30
N LEU A 42 9.09 -5.72 -2.70
CA LEU A 42 9.07 -7.12 -3.11
C LEU A 42 8.57 -8.05 -2.00
N TYR A 43 9.02 -7.82 -0.78
CA TYR A 43 8.62 -8.62 0.36
C TYR A 43 7.14 -8.42 0.74
N LEU A 44 6.66 -7.17 0.74
CA LEU A 44 5.26 -6.87 1.04
C LEU A 44 4.31 -7.48 0.00
N GLU A 45 4.67 -7.47 -1.28
CA GLU A 45 3.91 -8.15 -2.34
C GLU A 45 3.85 -9.67 -2.07
N HIS A 46 4.95 -10.24 -1.60
CA HIS A 46 5.01 -11.66 -1.27
C HIS A 46 4.15 -12.04 -0.07
N ILE A 47 4.18 -11.25 1.01
CA ILE A 47 3.42 -11.58 2.24
C ILE A 47 1.93 -11.26 2.12
N ARG A 48 1.53 -10.38 1.21
CA ARG A 48 0.13 -10.00 1.03
C ARG A 48 -0.77 -11.17 0.62
N ASP A 49 -0.24 -12.06 -0.21
CA ASP A 49 -0.96 -13.20 -0.76
C ASP A 49 -0.86 -14.46 0.10
N ARG A 50 -0.27 -14.36 1.30
CA ARG A 50 -0.02 -15.51 2.18
C ARG A 50 -0.42 -15.22 3.61
N ASP A 51 -0.75 -16.28 4.35
CA ASP A 51 -0.89 -16.19 5.79
C ASP A 51 0.46 -15.81 6.42
N THR A 52 0.46 -14.66 7.06
CA THR A 52 1.65 -14.09 7.69
C THR A 52 1.63 -14.45 9.17
N ASP A 53 2.73 -15.02 9.69
CA ASP A 53 2.83 -15.30 11.10
C ASP A 53 2.94 -14.02 11.94
N ALA A 54 2.75 -14.17 13.28
CA ALA A 54 2.75 -13.03 14.20
C ALA A 54 4.09 -12.28 14.22
N THR A 55 5.22 -12.98 14.04
CA THR A 55 6.55 -12.37 14.02
C THR A 55 6.74 -11.46 12.81
N ILE A 56 6.38 -11.96 11.65
CA ILE A 56 6.46 -11.19 10.39
C ILE A 56 5.52 -9.98 10.43
N TYR A 57 4.31 -10.17 10.94
CA TYR A 57 3.36 -9.07 11.10
C TYR A 57 3.88 -8.01 12.08
N HIS A 58 4.57 -8.42 13.15
CA HIS A 58 5.21 -7.50 14.08
C HIS A 58 6.27 -6.64 13.39
N TYR A 59 7.13 -7.23 12.55
CA TYR A 59 8.12 -6.48 11.77
C TYR A 59 7.46 -5.51 10.81
N PHE A 60 6.42 -5.96 10.11
CA PHE A 60 5.62 -5.11 9.23
C PHE A 60 5.00 -3.93 9.99
N SER A 61 4.41 -4.18 11.12
CA SER A 61 3.78 -3.17 11.98
C SER A 61 4.79 -2.11 12.45
N SER A 62 6.01 -2.54 12.80
CA SER A 62 7.12 -1.65 13.13
C SER A 62 7.55 -0.81 11.94
N LEU A 63 7.72 -1.43 10.77
CA LEU A 63 8.10 -0.74 9.53
C LEU A 63 7.09 0.34 9.15
N VAL A 64 5.81 0.06 9.27
CA VAL A 64 4.72 1.00 8.93
C VAL A 64 4.83 2.29 9.73
N THR A 65 5.27 2.24 10.98
CA THR A 65 5.42 3.45 11.80
C THR A 65 6.48 4.42 11.27
N HIS A 66 7.45 3.93 10.51
CA HIS A 66 8.52 4.74 9.94
C HIS A 66 8.22 5.27 8.53
N LEU A 67 7.27 4.65 7.81
CA LEU A 67 6.95 5.03 6.43
C LEU A 67 6.52 6.49 6.26
N PRO A 68 5.66 7.08 7.12
CA PRO A 68 5.19 8.46 6.94
C PRO A 68 6.28 9.53 7.01
N ASN A 69 7.44 9.22 7.56
CA ASN A 69 8.53 10.17 7.78
C ASN A 69 9.67 10.05 6.75
N GLN A 70 9.52 9.15 5.77
CA GLN A 70 10.58 8.90 4.78
C GLN A 70 10.68 9.96 3.68
N GLN A 71 9.57 10.63 3.34
CA GLN A 71 9.49 11.49 2.17
C GLN A 71 10.33 12.77 2.25
N GLU A 72 10.74 13.22 3.42
CA GLU A 72 11.37 14.54 3.61
C GLU A 72 12.72 14.68 2.91
N VAL A 73 13.45 13.59 2.69
CA VAL A 73 14.82 13.61 2.16
C VAL A 73 14.97 12.77 0.87
N MET A 74 13.86 12.38 0.26
CA MET A 74 13.87 11.52 -0.91
C MET A 74 13.74 12.30 -2.21
N ASP A 75 14.42 11.82 -3.27
CA ASP A 75 14.20 12.31 -4.63
C ASP A 75 12.92 11.72 -5.23
N SER A 76 12.53 12.18 -6.43
CA SER A 76 11.30 11.75 -7.09
C SER A 76 11.25 10.24 -7.35
N LYS A 77 12.38 9.62 -7.70
CA LYS A 77 12.46 8.18 -7.95
C LYS A 77 12.21 7.37 -6.70
N GLU A 78 12.82 7.77 -5.60
CA GLU A 78 12.61 7.14 -4.30
C GLU A 78 11.17 7.34 -3.81
N LEU A 79 10.59 8.53 -4.02
CA LEU A 79 9.21 8.84 -3.65
C LEU A 79 8.20 7.96 -4.40
N PHE A 80 8.43 7.63 -5.68
CA PHE A 80 7.54 6.72 -6.43
C PHE A 80 7.56 5.31 -5.85
N ILE A 81 8.72 4.82 -5.43
CA ILE A 81 8.83 3.51 -4.79
C ILE A 81 8.16 3.53 -3.41
N LEU A 82 8.41 4.58 -2.63
CA LEU A 82 7.76 4.78 -1.32
C LEU A 82 6.23 4.81 -1.45
N ARG A 83 5.71 5.48 -2.46
CA ARG A 83 4.28 5.50 -2.76
C ARG A 83 3.72 4.09 -2.90
N ASP A 84 4.38 3.26 -3.69
CA ASP A 84 3.94 1.88 -3.93
C ASP A 84 4.02 1.04 -2.64
N VAL A 85 5.08 1.19 -1.86
CA VAL A 85 5.22 0.53 -0.54
C VAL A 85 4.08 0.92 0.39
N ILE A 86 3.73 2.21 0.45
CA ILE A 86 2.64 2.70 1.30
C ILE A 86 1.29 2.15 0.83
N LEU A 87 1.02 2.14 -0.47
CA LEU A 87 -0.24 1.60 -1.02
C LEU A 87 -0.42 0.11 -0.67
N ILE A 88 0.63 -0.69 -0.83
CA ILE A 88 0.59 -2.11 -0.46
C ILE A 88 0.37 -2.26 1.04
N SER A 89 1.05 -1.44 1.84
CA SER A 89 0.94 -1.46 3.31
C SER A 89 -0.50 -1.16 3.77
N ILE A 90 -1.17 -0.20 3.16
CA ILE A 90 -2.59 0.10 3.45
C ILE A 90 -3.46 -1.13 3.16
N GLY A 91 -3.22 -1.82 2.04
CA GLY A 91 -3.93 -3.05 1.69
C GLY A 91 -3.77 -4.14 2.76
N ILE A 92 -2.55 -4.36 3.23
CA ILE A 92 -2.25 -5.35 4.29
C ILE A 92 -2.92 -4.97 5.60
N LEU A 93 -2.83 -3.70 6.01
CA LEU A 93 -3.48 -3.21 7.24
C LEU A 93 -5.00 -3.38 7.17
N GLY A 94 -5.60 -3.06 6.02
CA GLY A 94 -7.03 -3.25 5.80
C GLY A 94 -7.47 -4.71 5.90
N ASP A 95 -6.72 -5.62 5.30
CA ASP A 95 -6.98 -7.06 5.34
C ASP A 95 -6.89 -7.61 6.78
N ARG A 96 -6.05 -7.01 7.60
CA ARG A 96 -5.88 -7.38 9.02
C ARG A 96 -6.76 -6.57 9.97
N GLU A 97 -7.59 -5.67 9.45
CA GLU A 97 -8.43 -4.79 10.25
C GLU A 97 -7.66 -3.92 11.27
N ASP A 98 -6.39 -3.63 10.96
CA ASP A 98 -5.52 -2.76 11.76
C ASP A 98 -5.63 -1.32 11.23
N TYR A 99 -6.76 -0.69 11.47
CA TYR A 99 -7.15 0.58 10.84
C TYR A 99 -6.47 1.82 11.45
N GLU A 100 -5.97 1.73 12.67
CA GLU A 100 -5.45 2.88 13.42
C GLU A 100 -4.28 3.57 12.72
N LYS A 101 -3.46 2.80 12.00
CA LYS A 101 -2.26 3.31 11.32
C LYS A 101 -2.53 3.87 9.93
N ILE A 102 -3.71 3.63 9.38
CA ILE A 102 -4.02 3.99 7.98
C ILE A 102 -4.07 5.50 7.74
N PRO A 103 -4.67 6.35 8.60
CA PRO A 103 -4.77 7.78 8.32
C PRO A 103 -3.42 8.48 8.09
N SER A 104 -2.39 8.14 8.86
CA SER A 104 -1.05 8.71 8.68
C SER A 104 -0.43 8.33 7.32
N LEU A 105 -0.74 7.14 6.80
CA LEU A 105 -0.31 6.67 5.49
C LEU A 105 -1.06 7.41 4.36
N PHE A 106 -2.34 7.72 4.53
CA PHE A 106 -3.07 8.57 3.60
C PHE A 106 -2.44 9.96 3.49
N ASP A 107 -2.09 10.56 4.62
CA ASP A 107 -1.43 11.88 4.66
C ASP A 107 -0.07 11.84 3.95
N ALA A 108 0.70 10.77 4.16
CA ALA A 108 1.98 10.58 3.48
C ALA A 108 1.80 10.47 1.96
N LEU A 109 0.79 9.75 1.49
CA LEU A 109 0.48 9.65 0.06
C LEU A 109 0.07 10.99 -0.56
N ASP A 110 -0.73 11.77 0.13
CA ASP A 110 -1.09 13.13 -0.32
C ASP A 110 0.15 14.01 -0.47
N LYS A 111 1.08 13.96 0.50
CA LYS A 111 2.35 14.69 0.43
C LYS A 111 3.23 14.23 -0.74
N ILE A 112 3.33 12.93 -0.96
CA ILE A 112 4.12 12.37 -2.07
C ILE A 112 3.56 12.83 -3.41
N MET A 113 2.24 12.80 -3.60
CA MET A 113 1.60 13.27 -4.82
C MET A 113 1.85 14.76 -5.05
N PHE A 114 1.80 15.56 -4.01
CA PHE A 114 2.11 16.99 -4.09
C PHE A 114 3.58 17.23 -4.42
N LEU A 115 4.53 16.53 -3.78
CA LEU A 115 5.96 16.68 -4.01
C LEU A 115 6.37 16.23 -5.41
N THR A 116 5.79 15.16 -5.91
CA THR A 116 6.10 14.62 -7.25
C THR A 116 5.30 15.28 -8.37
N GLN A 117 4.22 15.98 -8.04
CA GLN A 117 3.23 16.51 -9.00
C GLN A 117 2.65 15.42 -9.89
N ASP A 118 2.59 14.19 -9.38
CA ASP A 118 2.00 13.02 -10.05
C ASP A 118 0.76 12.56 -9.31
N PHE A 119 -0.41 12.74 -9.93
CA PHE A 119 -1.72 12.42 -9.36
C PHE A 119 -2.38 11.20 -10.01
N GLN A 120 -1.63 10.39 -10.75
CA GLN A 120 -2.18 9.20 -11.42
C GLN A 120 -2.77 8.19 -10.44
N LYS A 121 -2.23 8.10 -9.22
CA LYS A 121 -2.73 7.22 -8.16
C LYS A 121 -3.78 7.87 -7.27
N LYS A 122 -4.13 9.13 -7.51
CA LYS A 122 -5.15 9.83 -6.71
C LYS A 122 -6.51 9.14 -6.71
N PRO A 123 -7.03 8.63 -7.84
CA PRO A 123 -8.29 7.87 -7.83
C PRO A 123 -8.24 6.63 -6.93
N ILE A 124 -7.13 5.91 -6.93
CA ILE A 124 -6.94 4.73 -6.07
C ILE A 124 -6.87 5.13 -4.60
N LEU A 125 -6.13 6.19 -4.29
CA LEU A 125 -6.06 6.71 -2.93
C LEU A 125 -7.45 7.11 -2.42
N ASN A 126 -8.23 7.81 -3.23
CA ASN A 126 -9.57 8.22 -2.85
C ASN A 126 -10.53 7.03 -2.67
N LEU A 127 -10.36 5.96 -3.47
CA LEU A 127 -11.09 4.71 -3.27
C LEU A 127 -10.79 4.12 -1.88
N LEU A 128 -9.53 4.07 -1.50
CA LEU A 128 -9.13 3.60 -0.18
C LEU A 128 -9.68 4.51 0.94
N LYS A 129 -9.67 5.82 0.73
CA LYS A 129 -10.23 6.79 1.68
C LYS A 129 -11.73 6.63 1.84
N TRP A 130 -12.50 6.44 0.75
CA TRP A 130 -13.94 6.26 0.91
C TRP A 130 -14.28 4.94 1.60
N LYS A 131 -13.56 3.86 1.30
CA LYS A 131 -13.74 2.59 2.01
C LYS A 131 -13.48 2.75 3.51
N TYR A 132 -12.44 3.47 3.87
CA TYR A 132 -12.12 3.79 5.26
C TYR A 132 -13.26 4.57 5.92
N GLU A 133 -13.76 5.61 5.28
CA GLU A 133 -14.85 6.42 5.80
C GLU A 133 -16.15 5.62 5.98
N LEU A 134 -16.46 4.71 5.06
CA LEU A 134 -17.65 3.86 5.16
C LEU A 134 -17.53 2.80 6.26
N HIS A 135 -16.37 2.13 6.35
CA HIS A 135 -16.22 0.97 7.23
C HIS A 135 -15.75 1.33 8.63
N VAL A 136 -14.91 2.33 8.77
CA VAL A 136 -14.29 2.70 10.06
C VAL A 136 -15.01 3.88 10.70
N ASN A 137 -15.09 5.01 10.00
CA ASN A 137 -15.67 6.23 10.55
C ASN A 137 -17.19 6.30 10.42
N LYS A 138 -17.79 5.44 9.59
CA LYS A 138 -19.23 5.45 9.29
C LYS A 138 -19.73 6.82 8.80
N ASN A 139 -18.88 7.52 8.04
CA ASN A 139 -19.14 8.84 7.49
C ASN A 139 -19.42 8.78 5.99
N ARG A 140 -20.69 8.61 5.63
CA ARG A 140 -21.10 8.46 4.23
C ARG A 140 -20.88 9.74 3.41
N ASP A 141 -21.06 10.92 4.01
CA ASP A 141 -20.87 12.19 3.30
C ASP A 141 -19.41 12.40 2.91
N ALA A 142 -18.48 12.13 3.83
CA ALA A 142 -17.05 12.18 3.54
C ALA A 142 -16.67 11.15 2.47
N ALA A 143 -17.19 9.93 2.55
CA ALA A 143 -16.96 8.89 1.55
C ALA A 143 -17.43 9.32 0.15
N GLN A 144 -18.62 9.92 0.07
CA GLN A 144 -19.16 10.43 -1.20
C GLN A 144 -18.29 11.52 -1.80
N SER A 145 -17.75 12.42 -0.98
CA SER A 145 -16.82 13.47 -1.44
C SER A 145 -15.55 12.87 -2.04
N TYR A 146 -15.00 11.82 -1.44
CA TYR A 146 -13.84 11.11 -2.00
C TYR A 146 -14.17 10.40 -3.31
N PHE A 147 -15.36 9.81 -3.42
CA PHE A 147 -15.83 9.21 -4.67
C PHE A 147 -15.92 10.24 -5.80
N GLU A 148 -16.54 11.40 -5.53
CA GLU A 148 -16.69 12.46 -6.52
C GLU A 148 -15.33 13.00 -6.98
N GLU A 149 -14.40 13.21 -6.07
CA GLU A 149 -13.02 13.61 -6.37
C GLU A 149 -12.28 12.53 -7.19
N ALA A 150 -12.41 11.26 -6.82
CA ALA A 150 -11.82 10.16 -7.57
C ALA A 150 -12.30 10.12 -9.02
N THR A 151 -13.60 10.31 -9.24
CA THR A 151 -14.21 10.37 -10.57
C THR A 151 -13.64 11.54 -11.36
N LEU A 152 -13.52 12.72 -10.74
CA LEU A 152 -12.96 13.91 -11.40
C LEU A 152 -11.51 13.66 -11.84
N PHE A 153 -10.65 13.14 -10.97
CA PHE A 153 -9.27 12.86 -11.31
C PHE A 153 -9.13 11.79 -12.40
N ALA A 154 -9.96 10.75 -12.36
CA ALA A 154 -9.96 9.72 -13.40
C ALA A 154 -10.32 10.29 -14.78
N LYS A 155 -11.28 11.21 -14.83
CA LYS A 155 -11.64 11.94 -16.06
C LYS A 155 -10.50 12.84 -16.54
N LEU A 156 -9.86 13.58 -15.63
CA LEU A 156 -8.77 14.50 -15.96
C LEU A 156 -7.56 13.77 -16.55
N ILE A 157 -7.25 12.58 -16.06
CA ILE A 157 -6.16 11.76 -16.62
C ILE A 157 -6.57 10.99 -17.88
N GLY A 158 -7.82 11.10 -18.32
CA GLY A 158 -8.31 10.49 -19.56
C GLY A 158 -8.50 8.97 -19.47
N ASN A 159 -8.71 8.42 -18.29
CA ASN A 159 -8.86 6.98 -18.09
C ASN A 159 -10.34 6.60 -17.94
N ASP A 160 -11.02 6.38 -19.07
CA ASP A 160 -12.45 6.05 -19.08
C ASP A 160 -12.76 4.70 -18.41
N TYR A 161 -11.87 3.73 -18.57
CA TYR A 161 -11.99 2.45 -17.86
C TYR A 161 -12.01 2.63 -16.35
N LEU A 162 -11.11 3.45 -15.83
CA LEU A 162 -11.01 3.76 -14.40
C LEU A 162 -12.26 4.50 -13.91
N VAL A 163 -12.79 5.45 -14.68
CA VAL A 163 -14.05 6.14 -14.35
C VAL A 163 -15.19 5.13 -14.16
N HIS A 164 -15.30 4.19 -15.08
CA HIS A 164 -16.33 3.14 -15.02
C HIS A 164 -16.15 2.24 -13.81
N LYS A 165 -14.93 1.78 -13.57
CA LYS A 165 -14.57 0.94 -12.44
C LYS A 165 -14.84 1.61 -11.10
N ILE A 166 -14.51 2.89 -10.96
CA ILE A 166 -14.77 3.69 -9.74
C ILE A 166 -16.27 3.75 -9.46
N LYS A 167 -17.09 3.97 -10.49
CA LYS A 167 -18.55 4.01 -10.33
C LYS A 167 -19.13 2.67 -9.89
N GLU A 168 -18.66 1.58 -10.48
CA GLU A 168 -19.07 0.22 -10.08
C GLU A 168 -18.71 -0.05 -8.61
N ASP A 169 -17.47 0.24 -8.21
CA ASP A 169 -17.01 0.02 -6.84
C ASP A 169 -17.80 0.87 -5.84
N TRP A 170 -18.11 2.12 -6.18
CA TRP A 170 -18.92 2.98 -5.33
C TRP A 170 -20.35 2.46 -5.17
N GLU A 171 -20.99 2.01 -6.25
CA GLU A 171 -22.34 1.43 -6.19
C GLU A 171 -22.38 0.21 -5.29
N GLU A 172 -21.37 -0.65 -5.35
CA GLU A 172 -21.25 -1.81 -4.48
C GLU A 172 -21.01 -1.41 -3.02
N ASP A 173 -20.03 -0.56 -2.76
CA ASP A 173 -19.64 -0.15 -1.41
C ASP A 173 -20.73 0.69 -0.72
N SER A 174 -21.45 1.54 -1.45
CA SER A 174 -22.45 2.45 -0.89
C SER A 174 -23.80 1.80 -0.55
N ARG A 175 -24.01 0.55 -0.96
CA ARG A 175 -25.19 -0.25 -0.58
C ARG A 175 -25.17 -0.75 0.85
N LEU A 176 -24.02 -0.72 1.49
CA LEU A 176 -23.83 -1.21 2.86
C LEU A 176 -24.42 -0.28 3.92
#